data_92fe038f95afea6ba809047d15afca9c
#
_entry.id   92fe038f95afea6ba809047d15afca9c
#
_cell.length_a   1.000
_cell.length_b   1.000
_cell.length_c   1.000
_cell.angle_alpha   90.00
_cell.angle_beta   90.00
_cell.angle_gamma   90.00
#
_symmetry.space_group_name_H-M   'P 1'
#
loop_
_entity.id
_entity.type
_entity.pdbx_description
1 polymer ?
#
loop_
_entity_poly.entity_id
_entity_poly.type
_entity_poly.pdbx_seq_one_letter_code
_entity_poly.pdbx_strand_id
1 'polypeptide(L)'
;MKNVLLASSLLIMFSGCAQKDKPEIMPKDIQIKTAMLAAPEDKKEGAMVYGYDEDGEVAVLREGTNNLVCLADSPYNKGISVSCYFNELDQFMKRGRELKKEGKETMEIRKIRGEEVTTGKLKMPEEPSMMYIFYGSEETYDKTQGTLGDGQFRYVIYTP
;
A
#
# COMPACT_ATOMS: atom_id res chain seq x y z
N MET A 1 -27.26 -65.32 -22.63
CA MET A 1 -27.56 -63.86 -22.74
C MET A 1 -27.01 -63.19 -21.49
N LYS A 2 -25.84 -62.54 -21.58
CA LYS A 2 -25.19 -61.86 -20.43
C LYS A 2 -25.34 -60.34 -20.59
N ASN A 3 -26.10 -59.73 -19.71
CA ASN A 3 -26.25 -58.27 -19.65
C ASN A 3 -25.05 -57.68 -18.93
N VAL A 4 -24.25 -56.86 -19.63
CA VAL A 4 -23.19 -56.07 -19.06
C VAL A 4 -23.76 -54.68 -18.78
N LEU A 5 -23.91 -54.34 -17.51
CA LEU A 5 -24.26 -53.01 -17.03
C LEU A 5 -22.97 -52.17 -16.99
N LEU A 6 -22.84 -51.18 -17.88
CA LEU A 6 -21.81 -50.13 -17.82
C LEU A 6 -22.26 -49.09 -16.79
N ALA A 7 -21.58 -49.04 -15.65
CA ALA A 7 -21.72 -47.97 -14.69
C ALA A 7 -20.81 -46.80 -15.15
N SER A 8 -21.44 -45.72 -15.66
CA SER A 8 -20.74 -44.47 -16.01
C SER A 8 -20.50 -43.65 -14.74
N SER A 9 -19.23 -43.62 -14.29
CA SER A 9 -18.81 -42.80 -13.13
C SER A 9 -18.62 -41.37 -13.59
N LEU A 10 -19.55 -40.47 -13.21
CA LEU A 10 -19.48 -39.04 -13.47
C LEU A 10 -18.50 -38.39 -12.46
N LEU A 11 -17.28 -38.09 -12.87
CA LEU A 11 -16.27 -37.38 -12.09
C LEU A 11 -16.63 -35.90 -12.07
N ILE A 12 -17.23 -35.45 -10.97
CA ILE A 12 -17.48 -34.02 -10.75
C ILE A 12 -16.16 -33.36 -10.28
N MET A 13 -15.52 -32.66 -11.21
CA MET A 13 -14.36 -31.80 -10.90
C MET A 13 -14.85 -30.58 -10.13
N PHE A 14 -14.70 -30.56 -8.81
CA PHE A 14 -14.82 -29.35 -8.01
C PHE A 14 -13.62 -28.45 -8.31
N SER A 15 -13.80 -27.46 -9.19
CA SER A 15 -12.89 -26.32 -9.31
C SER A 15 -13.03 -25.48 -8.04
N GLY A 16 -12.23 -25.77 -7.03
CA GLY A 16 -12.07 -24.93 -5.87
C GLY A 16 -11.41 -23.61 -6.31
N CYS A 17 -12.19 -22.53 -6.48
CA CYS A 17 -11.64 -21.20 -6.45
C CYS A 17 -10.98 -21.02 -5.08
N ALA A 18 -9.67 -20.98 -5.01
CA ALA A 18 -8.95 -20.54 -3.83
C ALA A 18 -9.33 -19.08 -3.58
N GLN A 19 -10.27 -18.87 -2.68
CA GLN A 19 -10.64 -17.54 -2.18
C GLN A 19 -9.39 -17.06 -1.43
N LYS A 20 -8.71 -16.03 -1.96
CA LYS A 20 -7.66 -15.35 -1.20
C LYS A 20 -8.31 -14.83 0.06
N ASP A 21 -7.81 -15.26 1.21
CA ASP A 21 -8.29 -14.74 2.49
C ASP A 21 -8.20 -13.22 2.47
N LYS A 22 -9.30 -12.56 2.87
CA LYS A 22 -9.35 -11.11 2.97
C LYS A 22 -8.31 -10.70 4.04
N PRO A 23 -7.40 -9.75 3.74
CA PRO A 23 -6.40 -9.35 4.73
C PRO A 23 -7.08 -8.72 5.96
N GLU A 24 -6.43 -8.83 7.10
CA GLU A 24 -6.84 -8.13 8.32
C GLU A 24 -6.61 -6.63 8.16
N ILE A 25 -7.67 -5.83 8.22
CA ILE A 25 -7.56 -4.36 8.16
C ILE A 25 -7.52 -3.82 9.59
N MET A 26 -6.45 -3.10 9.92
CA MET A 26 -6.30 -2.45 11.22
C MET A 26 -7.36 -1.36 11.42
N PRO A 27 -7.82 -1.11 12.67
CA PRO A 27 -8.69 0.01 12.98
C PRO A 27 -8.13 1.34 12.47
N LYS A 28 -8.99 2.24 12.05
CA LYS A 28 -8.64 3.53 11.44
C LYS A 28 -7.64 4.34 12.28
N ASP A 29 -7.86 4.41 13.59
CA ASP A 29 -6.99 5.14 14.52
C ASP A 29 -5.60 4.51 14.62
N ILE A 30 -5.51 3.18 14.58
CA ILE A 30 -4.23 2.44 14.57
C ILE A 30 -3.49 2.67 13.25
N GLN A 31 -4.18 2.61 12.12
CA GLN A 31 -3.58 2.92 10.82
C GLN A 31 -2.99 4.34 10.80
N ILE A 32 -3.72 5.34 11.33
CA ILE A 32 -3.24 6.73 11.42
C ILE A 32 -2.00 6.82 12.33
N LYS A 33 -2.05 6.22 13.52
CA LYS A 33 -0.91 6.23 14.45
C LYS A 33 0.34 5.61 13.82
N THR A 34 0.19 4.45 13.18
CA THR A 34 1.29 3.75 12.52
C THR A 34 1.88 4.58 11.37
N ALA A 35 1.02 5.18 10.53
CA ALA A 35 1.47 6.07 9.45
C ALA A 35 2.31 7.25 9.96
N MET A 36 1.95 7.80 11.14
CA MET A 36 2.68 8.91 11.75
C MET A 36 4.08 8.55 12.26
N LEU A 37 4.45 7.27 12.32
CA LEU A 37 5.81 6.86 12.66
C LEU A 37 6.84 7.35 11.64
N ALA A 38 6.45 7.49 10.37
CA ALA A 38 7.32 8.02 9.30
C ALA A 38 7.35 9.55 9.23
N ALA A 39 6.42 10.24 9.89
CA ALA A 39 6.28 11.70 9.75
C ALA A 39 7.30 12.48 10.59
N PRO A 40 7.87 13.59 10.06
CA PRO A 40 8.57 14.58 10.87
C PRO A 40 7.66 15.11 11.98
N GLU A 41 8.21 15.31 13.19
CA GLU A 41 7.43 15.62 14.39
C GLU A 41 6.57 16.87 14.24
N ASP A 42 7.14 17.92 13.65
CA ASP A 42 6.48 19.22 13.43
C ASP A 42 5.38 19.18 12.34
N LYS A 43 5.24 18.07 11.61
CA LYS A 43 4.26 17.90 10.52
C LYS A 43 3.14 16.91 10.83
N LYS A 44 3.28 16.11 11.90
CA LYS A 44 2.37 15.01 12.22
C LYS A 44 0.90 15.43 12.32
N GLU A 45 0.64 16.52 13.03
CA GLU A 45 -0.72 16.93 13.37
C GLU A 45 -1.55 17.27 12.13
N GLY A 46 -0.96 17.99 11.19
CA GLY A 46 -1.63 18.45 9.97
C GLY A 46 -1.49 17.53 8.75
N ALA A 47 -0.82 16.38 8.87
CA ALA A 47 -0.60 15.51 7.73
C ALA A 47 -1.90 14.85 7.26
N MET A 48 -2.10 14.80 5.92
CA MET A 48 -3.10 13.94 5.31
C MET A 48 -2.71 12.47 5.49
N VAL A 49 -3.68 11.58 5.71
CA VAL A 49 -3.41 10.14 5.83
C VAL A 49 -4.29 9.35 4.90
N TYR A 50 -3.66 8.64 3.97
CA TYR A 50 -4.25 7.53 3.25
C TYR A 50 -4.03 6.23 4.03
N GLY A 51 -5.03 5.37 4.03
CA GLY A 51 -4.96 3.99 4.54
C GLY A 51 -5.94 3.12 3.81
N TYR A 52 -6.48 2.13 4.50
CA TYR A 52 -7.33 1.11 3.89
C TYR A 52 -8.67 1.05 4.61
N ASP A 53 -9.75 1.00 3.82
CA ASP A 53 -11.11 0.77 4.31
C ASP A 53 -11.37 -0.73 4.60
N GLU A 54 -12.60 -1.05 5.01
CA GLU A 54 -13.01 -2.42 5.34
C GLU A 54 -12.92 -3.40 4.15
N ASP A 55 -12.91 -2.87 2.93
CA ASP A 55 -12.76 -3.67 1.70
C ASP A 55 -11.30 -3.83 1.28
N GLY A 56 -10.36 -3.17 1.99
CA GLY A 56 -8.95 -3.17 1.69
C GLY A 56 -8.58 -2.23 0.54
N GLU A 57 -9.47 -1.31 0.19
CA GLU A 57 -9.22 -0.29 -0.81
C GLU A 57 -8.62 0.96 -0.18
N VAL A 58 -7.78 1.66 -0.93
CA VAL A 58 -7.14 2.89 -0.43
C VAL A 58 -8.18 3.99 -0.25
N ALA A 59 -8.25 4.53 0.96
CA ALA A 59 -9.18 5.58 1.36
C ALA A 59 -8.48 6.70 2.13
N VAL A 60 -9.08 7.89 2.19
CA VAL A 60 -8.64 8.98 3.06
C VAL A 60 -9.11 8.70 4.48
N LEU A 61 -8.16 8.45 5.38
CA LEU A 61 -8.45 8.23 6.80
C LEU A 61 -8.46 9.55 7.60
N ARG A 62 -7.64 10.52 7.19
CA ARG A 62 -7.58 11.86 7.78
C ARG A 62 -7.27 12.89 6.71
N GLU A 63 -8.07 13.94 6.64
CA GLU A 63 -7.78 15.11 5.80
C GLU A 63 -6.56 15.87 6.34
N GLY A 64 -5.79 16.47 5.46
CA GLY A 64 -4.59 17.23 5.80
C GLY A 64 -4.85 18.73 5.88
N THR A 65 -4.08 19.41 6.73
CA THR A 65 -4.04 20.89 6.84
C THR A 65 -2.64 21.46 6.54
N ASN A 66 -1.67 20.59 6.29
CA ASN A 66 -0.32 20.95 5.84
C ASN A 66 0.03 20.22 4.52
N ASN A 67 1.26 20.36 4.06
CA ASN A 67 1.73 19.79 2.79
C ASN A 67 2.30 18.36 2.91
N LEU A 68 2.10 17.66 4.04
CA LEU A 68 2.57 16.28 4.21
C LEU A 68 1.43 15.29 3.95
N VAL A 69 1.73 14.26 3.17
CA VAL A 69 0.85 13.12 2.88
C VAL A 69 1.50 11.86 3.41
N CYS A 70 0.80 11.11 4.24
CA CYS A 70 1.27 9.84 4.80
C CYS A 70 0.42 8.67 4.31
N LEU A 71 1.05 7.52 4.13
CA LEU A 71 0.41 6.29 3.70
C LEU A 71 0.60 5.24 4.80
N ALA A 72 -0.51 4.69 5.26
CA ALA A 72 -0.53 3.59 6.23
C ALA A 72 0.07 2.32 5.62
N ASP A 73 0.41 1.38 6.48
CA ASP A 73 0.92 0.08 6.07
C ASP A 73 -0.10 -0.69 5.22
N SER A 74 0.42 -1.38 4.20
CA SER A 74 -0.43 -2.16 3.30
C SER A 74 -0.76 -3.53 3.89
N PRO A 75 -2.05 -3.87 4.08
CA PRO A 75 -2.45 -5.16 4.62
C PRO A 75 -2.11 -6.35 3.70
N TYR A 76 -1.60 -6.06 2.50
CA TYR A 76 -1.22 -7.07 1.51
C TYR A 76 0.28 -7.36 1.49
N ASN A 77 1.08 -6.62 2.26
CA ASN A 77 2.52 -6.81 2.32
C ASN A 77 2.91 -7.56 3.62
N LYS A 78 4.09 -8.18 3.62
CA LYS A 78 4.71 -8.71 4.83
C LYS A 78 5.54 -7.62 5.52
N GLY A 79 5.57 -7.67 6.85
CA GLY A 79 6.23 -6.66 7.67
C GLY A 79 5.45 -5.34 7.69
N ILE A 80 5.99 -4.34 8.37
CA ILE A 80 5.39 -3.02 8.50
C ILE A 80 6.21 -2.03 7.69
N SER A 81 5.55 -1.24 6.84
CA SER A 81 6.22 -0.19 6.06
C SER A 81 5.26 0.96 5.80
N VAL A 82 5.47 2.05 6.48
CA VAL A 82 4.71 3.30 6.32
C VAL A 82 5.57 4.37 5.69
N SER A 83 4.95 5.32 5.01
CA SER A 83 5.69 6.39 4.33
C SER A 83 4.97 7.72 4.39
N CYS A 84 5.74 8.81 4.45
CA CYS A 84 5.24 10.17 4.30
C CYS A 84 6.06 10.90 3.24
N TYR A 85 5.40 11.72 2.44
CA TYR A 85 6.00 12.52 1.38
C TYR A 85 5.29 13.86 1.24
N PHE A 86 5.92 14.83 0.61
CA PHE A 86 5.29 16.12 0.36
C PHE A 86 4.29 16.03 -0.79
N ASN A 87 3.21 16.82 -0.69
CA ASN A 87 2.05 16.74 -1.59
C ASN A 87 2.38 17.00 -3.08
N GLU A 88 3.51 17.66 -3.38
CA GLU A 88 4.01 17.84 -4.74
C GLU A 88 4.29 16.49 -5.43
N LEU A 89 4.62 15.45 -4.64
CA LEU A 89 4.81 14.08 -5.12
C LEU A 89 3.49 13.30 -5.28
N ASP A 90 2.35 13.82 -4.79
CA ASP A 90 1.15 12.97 -4.69
C ASP A 90 0.65 12.45 -6.04
N GLN A 91 0.73 13.23 -7.11
CA GLN A 91 0.39 12.76 -8.46
C GLN A 91 1.21 11.52 -8.86
N PHE A 92 2.52 11.59 -8.65
CA PHE A 92 3.45 10.50 -8.97
C PHE A 92 3.20 9.26 -8.08
N MET A 93 2.93 9.47 -6.80
CA MET A 93 2.65 8.39 -5.85
C MET A 93 1.27 7.77 -6.10
N LYS A 94 0.25 8.57 -6.38
CA LYS A 94 -1.10 8.13 -6.75
C LYS A 94 -1.06 7.25 -8.00
N ARG A 95 -0.33 7.66 -9.05
CA ARG A 95 -0.18 6.84 -10.25
C ARG A 95 0.42 5.46 -9.94
N GLY A 96 1.36 5.40 -9.00
CA GLY A 96 1.92 4.13 -8.52
C GLY A 96 0.88 3.24 -7.84
N ARG A 97 -0.01 3.81 -7.02
CA ARG A 97 -1.11 3.10 -6.37
C ARG A 97 -2.14 2.57 -7.39
N GLU A 98 -2.48 3.38 -8.39
CA GLU A 98 -3.38 2.98 -9.48
C GLU A 98 -2.83 1.78 -10.25
N LEU A 99 -1.57 1.85 -10.67
CA LEU A 99 -0.93 0.74 -11.39
C LEU A 99 -0.82 -0.54 -10.53
N LYS A 100 -0.59 -0.39 -9.22
CA LYS A 100 -0.61 -1.53 -8.30
C LYS A 100 -2.01 -2.17 -8.23
N LYS A 101 -3.07 -1.36 -8.20
CA LYS A 101 -4.47 -1.82 -8.25
C LYS A 101 -4.79 -2.53 -9.59
N GLU A 102 -4.18 -2.09 -10.69
CA GLU A 102 -4.25 -2.77 -12.00
C GLU A 102 -3.46 -4.09 -12.04
N GLY A 103 -2.82 -4.50 -10.94
CA GLY A 103 -2.05 -5.74 -10.82
C GLY A 103 -0.64 -5.66 -11.37
N LYS A 104 -0.09 -4.44 -11.59
CA LYS A 104 1.26 -4.26 -12.09
C LYS A 104 2.31 -4.55 -11.01
N GLU A 105 3.40 -5.21 -11.41
CA GLU A 105 4.55 -5.48 -10.57
C GLU A 105 5.44 -4.25 -10.36
N THR A 106 6.19 -4.22 -9.25
CA THR A 106 7.00 -3.06 -8.85
C THR A 106 7.92 -2.52 -9.95
N MET A 107 8.58 -3.39 -10.71
CA MET A 107 9.48 -2.97 -11.78
C MET A 107 8.72 -2.41 -12.98
N GLU A 108 7.56 -2.96 -13.30
CA GLU A 108 6.66 -2.47 -14.34
C GLU A 108 6.10 -1.09 -13.98
N ILE A 109 5.68 -0.91 -12.72
CA ILE A 109 5.22 0.39 -12.20
C ILE A 109 6.31 1.46 -12.35
N ARG A 110 7.55 1.14 -12.00
CA ARG A 110 8.68 2.05 -12.16
C ARG A 110 8.90 2.44 -13.61
N LYS A 111 8.87 1.46 -14.51
CA LYS A 111 9.04 1.68 -15.96
C LYS A 111 7.95 2.59 -16.51
N ILE A 112 6.67 2.24 -16.26
CA ILE A 112 5.52 2.99 -16.76
C ILE A 112 5.56 4.44 -16.26
N ARG A 113 5.76 4.66 -14.96
CA ARG A 113 5.84 6.02 -14.41
C ARG A 113 7.02 6.81 -14.99
N GLY A 114 8.19 6.17 -15.19
CA GLY A 114 9.34 6.79 -15.82
C GLY A 114 9.05 7.23 -17.26
N GLU A 115 8.39 6.40 -18.06
CA GLU A 115 7.96 6.73 -19.42
C GLU A 115 6.91 7.87 -19.42
N GLU A 116 5.94 7.82 -18.50
CA GLU A 116 4.92 8.85 -18.36
C GLU A 116 5.54 10.21 -17.95
N VAL A 117 6.58 10.22 -17.10
CA VAL A 117 7.34 11.44 -16.75
C VAL A 117 8.11 11.94 -17.96
N THR A 118 8.87 11.10 -18.65
CA THR A 118 9.67 11.47 -19.81
C THR A 118 8.83 12.08 -20.94
N THR A 119 7.59 11.60 -21.09
CA THR A 119 6.64 12.12 -22.11
C THR A 119 5.82 13.32 -21.62
N GLY A 120 6.02 13.77 -20.37
CA GLY A 120 5.25 14.88 -19.78
C GLY A 120 3.80 14.54 -19.40
N LYS A 121 3.40 13.27 -19.53
CA LYS A 121 2.07 12.79 -19.13
C LYS A 121 1.89 12.77 -17.60
N LEU A 122 2.95 12.44 -16.86
CA LEU A 122 3.00 12.46 -15.41
C LEU A 122 3.99 13.54 -14.96
N LYS A 123 3.53 14.45 -14.11
CA LYS A 123 4.36 15.54 -13.60
C LYS A 123 5.19 15.07 -12.40
N MET A 124 6.45 15.48 -12.36
CA MET A 124 7.32 15.46 -11.20
C MET A 124 7.40 16.84 -10.56
N PRO A 125 7.77 16.94 -9.28
CA PRO A 125 8.11 18.23 -8.66
C PRO A 125 9.24 18.92 -9.43
N GLU A 126 9.22 20.25 -9.48
CA GLU A 126 10.29 21.06 -10.09
C GLU A 126 11.55 21.11 -9.21
N GLU A 127 11.36 20.91 -7.89
CA GLU A 127 12.44 20.86 -6.90
C GLU A 127 12.57 19.44 -6.30
N PRO A 128 13.74 19.08 -5.78
CA PRO A 128 13.91 17.79 -5.10
C PRO A 128 12.93 17.63 -3.94
N SER A 129 12.22 16.51 -3.91
CA SER A 129 11.23 16.21 -2.87
C SER A 129 11.58 14.93 -2.14
N MET A 130 11.34 14.90 -0.83
CA MET A 130 11.73 13.79 0.04
C MET A 130 10.54 12.92 0.41
N MET A 131 10.79 11.61 0.46
CA MET A 131 9.91 10.64 1.09
C MET A 131 10.61 10.01 2.30
N TYR A 132 9.92 10.02 3.42
CA TYR A 132 10.29 9.37 4.68
C TYR A 132 9.64 8.00 4.70
N ILE A 133 10.38 6.95 5.00
CA ILE A 133 9.87 5.59 5.15
C ILE A 133 10.30 5.09 6.51
N PHE A 134 9.35 4.56 7.28
CA PHE A 134 9.62 3.85 8.53
C PHE A 134 9.14 2.42 8.38
N TYR A 135 10.00 1.45 8.67
CA TYR A 135 9.72 0.04 8.40
C TYR A 135 10.38 -0.87 9.42
N GLY A 136 9.85 -2.07 9.56
CA GLY A 136 10.40 -3.11 10.42
C GLY A 136 9.63 -4.41 10.37
N SER A 137 9.92 -5.28 11.35
CA SER A 137 9.34 -6.61 11.44
C SER A 137 7.91 -6.58 11.98
N GLU A 138 7.03 -7.41 11.42
CA GLU A 138 5.68 -7.62 11.95
C GLU A 138 5.69 -8.20 13.38
N GLU A 139 6.74 -8.94 13.73
CA GLU A 139 6.91 -9.57 15.05
C GLU A 139 7.05 -8.55 16.20
N THR A 140 7.58 -7.35 15.90
CA THR A 140 7.77 -6.28 16.89
C THR A 140 6.69 -5.20 16.80
N TYR A 141 5.67 -5.40 15.95
CA TYR A 141 4.57 -4.46 15.78
C TYR A 141 3.46 -4.68 16.80
N ASP A 142 3.19 -3.66 17.60
CA ASP A 142 2.05 -3.64 18.52
C ASP A 142 0.80 -3.15 17.78
N LYS A 143 -0.06 -4.09 17.38
CA LYS A 143 -1.33 -3.83 16.68
C LYS A 143 -2.33 -3.01 17.50
N THR A 144 -2.17 -2.94 18.83
CA THR A 144 -3.08 -2.20 19.72
C THR A 144 -2.64 -0.76 19.90
N GLN A 145 -1.35 -0.50 19.84
CA GLN A 145 -0.75 0.82 20.01
C GLN A 145 -0.33 1.47 18.70
N GLY A 146 -0.18 0.70 17.62
CA GLY A 146 0.33 1.18 16.34
C GLY A 146 1.81 1.57 16.41
N THR A 147 2.62 0.86 17.22
CA THR A 147 4.05 1.11 17.42
C THR A 147 4.90 -0.04 16.91
N LEU A 148 6.16 0.23 16.57
CA LEU A 148 7.09 -0.73 15.99
C LEU A 148 8.42 -0.70 16.75
N GLY A 149 8.79 -1.83 17.37
CA GLY A 149 9.92 -1.92 18.30
C GLY A 149 11.29 -1.88 17.63
N ASP A 150 11.45 -2.47 16.43
CA ASP A 150 12.70 -2.54 15.66
C ASP A 150 12.71 -1.59 14.45
N GLY A 151 11.87 -0.56 14.47
CA GLY A 151 11.65 0.34 13.35
C GLY A 151 12.91 1.08 12.91
N GLN A 152 13.11 1.16 11.60
CA GLN A 152 14.21 1.83 10.93
C GLN A 152 13.71 2.85 9.94
N PHE A 153 14.49 3.95 9.77
CA PHE A 153 14.22 4.96 8.76
C PHE A 153 14.98 4.69 7.47
N ARG A 154 14.30 4.96 6.36
CA ARG A 154 14.91 5.12 5.04
C ARG A 154 14.34 6.37 4.38
N TYR A 155 15.22 7.11 3.72
CA TYR A 155 14.85 8.33 3.01
C TYR A 155 15.02 8.11 1.51
N VAL A 156 14.07 8.61 0.71
CA VAL A 156 14.16 8.61 -0.75
C VAL A 156 14.02 10.05 -1.23
N ILE A 157 14.99 10.49 -2.05
CA ILE A 157 14.95 11.82 -2.67
C ILE A 157 14.55 11.62 -4.13
N TYR A 158 13.46 12.27 -4.50
CA TYR A 158 13.02 12.37 -5.89
C TYR A 158 13.57 13.66 -6.47
N THR A 159 14.37 13.53 -7.52
CA THR A 159 14.93 14.66 -8.28
C THR A 159 14.14 14.84 -9.56
N PRO A 160 13.99 16.09 -10.05
CA PRO A 160 13.36 16.39 -11.34
C PRO A 160 13.99 15.66 -12.50
#